data_6ee8c82a1d13497a899ff338ccf78bd8
#
_entry.id   6ee8c82a1d13497a899ff338ccf78bd8
#
_cell.length_a   1.000
_cell.length_b   1.000
_cell.length_c   1.000
_cell.angle_alpha   90.00
_cell.angle_beta   90.00
_cell.angle_gamma   90.00
#
_symmetry.space_group_name_H-M   'P 1'
#
loop_
_entity.id
_entity.type
_entity.pdbx_description
1 polymer ?
#
loop_
_entity_poly.entity_id
_entity_poly.type
_entity_poly.pdbx_seq_one_letter_code
_entity_poly.pdbx_strand_id
1 'polypeptide(L)'
;MEAAKKILINLVDSLKDIGNVDIALRCYGFQSTVSAHDCKDTKLVVGFHPNNYDEIVKFVKEVKPNGYTPIAYSLTQSASDFPDGEGKNVVILITDGIEECDGDPCTVSKQLQARNIFLRPYIVGIGISEEQMKFFECVGKYYLPQNEKDLGQILSNVVSEAVNNTTVVVQLLDEKGAPTETDAEMCFTNAKNGKIEYNFYHTMTSSGKPDTFSVDPSVIYNLQVNSDPPVRRKDITLQGAHNNVISLTAPMGYLSVKSSSLNEYYTQCLIRRAGDNNILNVQSINATARYITGSYDVDILVLPKISLKNIKVNQDSTASLVIPESGDLEISYPNDIIGQLFVRRNNILEYVIDINGAGTVRRESLSLQPGNYTLIYRRKDSQSSLDTKESDFSIISGGSESISLN
;
A
#
# COMPACT_ATOMS: atom_id res chain seq x y z
N MET A 1 -2.08 -38.11 18.93
CA MET A 1 -0.93 -38.79 18.26
C MET A 1 -1.37 -39.76 17.12
N GLU A 2 -2.24 -40.77 17.32
CA GLU A 2 -2.65 -41.68 16.20
C GLU A 2 -3.30 -40.90 15.02
N ALA A 3 -4.11 -39.90 15.30
CA ALA A 3 -4.66 -39.02 14.28
C ALA A 3 -3.55 -38.29 13.52
N ALA A 4 -2.54 -37.74 14.22
CA ALA A 4 -1.42 -37.07 13.61
C ALA A 4 -0.61 -37.99 12.69
N LYS A 5 -0.34 -39.21 13.13
CA LYS A 5 0.33 -40.24 12.31
C LYS A 5 -0.42 -40.55 11.02
N LYS A 6 -1.72 -40.76 11.13
CA LYS A 6 -2.58 -41.04 10.00
C LYS A 6 -2.62 -39.89 9.00
N ILE A 7 -2.66 -38.65 9.52
CA ILE A 7 -2.58 -37.44 8.75
C ILE A 7 -1.29 -37.37 7.95
N LEU A 8 -0.17 -37.53 8.63
CA LEU A 8 1.15 -37.41 8.01
C LEU A 8 1.37 -38.51 6.94
N ILE A 9 0.93 -39.73 7.21
CA ILE A 9 0.98 -40.83 6.21
C ILE A 9 0.16 -40.46 4.97
N ASN A 10 -1.08 -40.00 5.14
CA ASN A 10 -1.94 -39.59 4.02
C ASN A 10 -1.32 -38.39 3.25
N LEU A 11 -0.70 -37.45 3.94
CA LEU A 11 0.00 -36.33 3.32
C LEU A 11 1.16 -36.83 2.46
N VAL A 12 2.02 -37.69 3.00
CA VAL A 12 3.15 -38.29 2.30
C VAL A 12 2.70 -39.07 1.08
N ASP A 13 1.64 -39.84 1.21
CA ASP A 13 1.08 -40.60 0.09
C ASP A 13 0.52 -39.71 -1.03
N SER A 14 -0.10 -38.56 -0.67
CA SER A 14 -0.56 -37.58 -1.68
C SER A 14 0.56 -36.87 -2.40
N LEU A 15 1.76 -36.81 -1.80
CA LEU A 15 2.93 -36.14 -2.41
C LEU A 15 3.71 -37.05 -3.36
N LYS A 16 3.58 -38.40 -3.23
CA LYS A 16 4.29 -39.39 -4.07
C LYS A 16 4.03 -39.20 -5.56
N ASP A 17 2.81 -38.82 -5.93
CA ASP A 17 2.38 -38.68 -7.32
C ASP A 17 2.63 -37.29 -7.90
N ILE A 18 3.17 -36.37 -7.10
CA ILE A 18 3.47 -35.00 -7.51
C ILE A 18 4.94 -34.92 -7.91
N GLY A 19 5.21 -34.71 -9.19
CA GLY A 19 6.56 -34.50 -9.71
C GLY A 19 7.22 -33.24 -9.15
N ASN A 20 8.56 -33.24 -9.02
CA ASN A 20 9.37 -32.11 -8.58
C ASN A 20 9.10 -31.62 -7.14
N VAL A 21 8.79 -32.53 -6.24
CA VAL A 21 8.65 -32.28 -4.79
C VAL A 21 9.59 -33.17 -4.03
N ASP A 22 10.54 -32.56 -3.31
CA ASP A 22 11.37 -33.24 -2.35
C ASP A 22 10.80 -33.00 -0.95
N ILE A 23 10.74 -34.04 -0.13
CA ILE A 23 10.22 -33.97 1.23
C ILE A 23 11.28 -34.39 2.26
N ALA A 24 11.16 -33.86 3.46
CA ALA A 24 11.96 -34.26 4.62
C ALA A 24 11.06 -34.29 5.85
N LEU A 25 11.44 -35.03 6.88
CA LEU A 25 10.72 -35.09 8.14
C LEU A 25 11.62 -34.66 9.30
N ARG A 26 11.22 -33.60 9.99
CA ARG A 26 11.73 -33.25 11.32
C ARG A 26 10.69 -33.61 12.36
N CYS A 27 11.12 -34.24 13.45
CA CYS A 27 10.26 -34.60 14.57
C CYS A 27 10.78 -33.98 15.86
N TYR A 28 9.89 -33.60 16.77
CA TYR A 28 10.22 -33.08 18.08
C TYR A 28 9.49 -33.83 19.20
N GLY A 29 9.96 -33.71 20.44
CA GLY A 29 9.33 -34.27 21.62
C GLY A 29 9.27 -35.81 21.63
N PHE A 30 10.29 -36.50 21.14
CA PHE A 30 10.29 -37.97 21.06
C PHE A 30 11.57 -38.64 21.57
N GLN A 31 12.65 -37.90 21.73
CA GLN A 31 13.95 -38.46 22.14
C GLN A 31 14.12 -38.47 23.66
N SER A 32 13.56 -37.48 24.33
CA SER A 32 13.63 -37.29 25.77
C SER A 32 12.29 -37.57 26.44
N THR A 33 12.32 -37.75 27.78
CA THR A 33 11.09 -37.89 28.58
C THR A 33 10.58 -36.54 29.02
N VAL A 34 9.28 -36.43 29.32
CA VAL A 34 8.68 -35.20 29.88
C VAL A 34 9.43 -34.73 31.13
N SER A 35 9.92 -35.64 31.98
CA SER A 35 10.68 -35.29 33.17
C SER A 35 12.04 -34.68 32.92
N ALA A 36 12.60 -34.84 31.71
CA ALA A 36 13.89 -34.27 31.33
C ALA A 36 13.81 -32.78 30.97
N HIS A 37 12.61 -32.24 30.72
CA HIS A 37 12.39 -30.85 30.29
C HIS A 37 13.32 -30.39 29.14
N ASP A 38 13.55 -31.28 28.16
CA ASP A 38 14.48 -30.98 27.07
C ASP A 38 13.80 -30.14 25.98
N CYS A 39 14.02 -28.84 26.03
CA CYS A 39 13.53 -27.87 25.06
C CYS A 39 14.35 -27.82 23.76
N LYS A 40 15.28 -28.75 23.55
CA LYS A 40 16.04 -28.95 22.31
C LYS A 40 15.75 -30.28 21.67
N ASP A 41 14.76 -31.03 22.17
CA ASP A 41 14.34 -32.32 21.63
C ASP A 41 13.68 -32.15 20.26
N THR A 42 14.52 -31.98 19.23
CA THR A 42 14.12 -31.96 17.82
C THR A 42 15.19 -32.59 16.94
N LYS A 43 14.80 -33.32 15.90
CA LYS A 43 15.73 -33.99 14.99
C LYS A 43 15.15 -34.07 13.58
N LEU A 44 16.01 -33.80 12.58
CA LEU A 44 15.76 -34.18 11.19
C LEU A 44 15.91 -35.72 11.13
N VAL A 45 14.79 -36.42 11.02
CA VAL A 45 14.78 -37.90 11.07
C VAL A 45 14.87 -38.52 9.70
N VAL A 46 14.35 -37.84 8.67
CA VAL A 46 14.55 -38.17 7.26
C VAL A 46 14.86 -36.90 6.51
N GLY A 47 16.05 -36.83 5.89
CA GLY A 47 16.50 -35.68 5.10
C GLY A 47 15.90 -35.66 3.70
N PHE A 48 16.19 -34.59 2.97
CA PHE A 48 15.82 -34.47 1.56
C PHE A 48 16.66 -35.40 0.69
N HIS A 49 16.05 -36.42 0.13
CA HIS A 49 16.62 -37.29 -0.90
C HIS A 49 15.50 -37.98 -1.71
N PRO A 50 15.76 -38.41 -2.95
CA PRO A 50 14.77 -39.07 -3.79
C PRO A 50 14.19 -40.33 -3.15
N ASN A 51 12.88 -40.53 -3.30
CA ASN A 51 12.15 -41.74 -2.88
C ASN A 51 12.18 -42.03 -1.37
N ASN A 52 12.30 -41.02 -0.52
CA ASN A 52 12.34 -41.17 0.94
C ASN A 52 10.97 -41.39 1.61
N TYR A 53 9.91 -41.44 0.85
CA TYR A 53 8.52 -41.57 1.34
C TYR A 53 8.30 -42.77 2.28
N ASP A 54 8.84 -43.95 1.93
CA ASP A 54 8.67 -45.16 2.72
C ASP A 54 9.47 -45.09 4.04
N GLU A 55 10.60 -44.39 4.07
CA GLU A 55 11.35 -44.14 5.30
C GLU A 55 10.58 -43.22 6.25
N ILE A 56 9.93 -42.19 5.72
CA ILE A 56 9.07 -41.30 6.49
C ILE A 56 7.90 -42.09 7.07
N VAL A 57 7.18 -42.85 6.24
CA VAL A 57 6.05 -43.64 6.69
C VAL A 57 6.43 -44.65 7.76
N LYS A 58 7.57 -45.31 7.61
CA LYS A 58 8.10 -46.28 8.59
C LYS A 58 8.37 -45.54 9.92
N PHE A 59 9.12 -44.47 9.91
CA PHE A 59 9.43 -43.70 11.12
C PHE A 59 8.15 -43.23 11.83
N VAL A 60 7.18 -42.68 11.09
CA VAL A 60 5.91 -42.19 11.63
C VAL A 60 5.10 -43.30 12.33
N LYS A 61 5.11 -44.52 11.81
CA LYS A 61 4.44 -45.65 12.44
C LYS A 61 5.08 -46.06 13.77
N GLU A 62 6.42 -45.97 13.86
CA GLU A 62 7.21 -46.45 14.99
C GLU A 62 7.38 -45.43 16.10
N VAL A 63 7.40 -44.12 15.78
CA VAL A 63 7.67 -43.02 16.75
C VAL A 63 6.62 -42.99 17.85
N LYS A 64 7.06 -42.74 19.08
CA LYS A 64 6.21 -42.54 20.26
C LYS A 64 6.44 -41.16 20.86
N PRO A 65 5.38 -40.43 21.20
CA PRO A 65 5.52 -39.16 21.88
C PRO A 65 6.07 -39.39 23.30
N ASN A 66 6.99 -38.56 23.74
CA ASN A 66 7.60 -38.78 25.04
C ASN A 66 8.13 -37.51 25.73
N GLY A 67 8.26 -36.39 25.02
CA GLY A 67 8.92 -35.18 25.47
C GLY A 67 8.06 -33.92 25.44
N TYR A 68 8.72 -32.78 25.56
CA TYR A 68 8.14 -31.43 25.47
C TYR A 68 7.84 -31.03 24.03
N THR A 69 7.14 -29.90 23.88
CA THR A 69 6.72 -29.33 22.60
C THR A 69 7.50 -28.09 22.20
N PRO A 70 8.82 -28.19 21.79
CA PRO A 70 9.69 -27.07 21.45
C PRO A 70 9.47 -26.61 20.01
N ILE A 71 8.31 -26.00 19.72
CA ILE A 71 7.92 -25.58 18.35
C ILE A 71 8.88 -24.50 17.82
N ALA A 72 9.13 -23.44 18.59
CA ALA A 72 9.98 -22.34 18.17
C ALA A 72 11.42 -22.83 17.84
N TYR A 73 11.98 -23.67 18.71
CA TYR A 73 13.28 -24.24 18.47
C TYR A 73 13.31 -25.16 17.25
N SER A 74 12.27 -25.98 17.06
CA SER A 74 12.16 -26.88 15.91
C SER A 74 12.03 -26.10 14.60
N LEU A 75 11.25 -25.03 14.57
CA LEU A 75 11.16 -24.14 13.41
C LEU A 75 12.51 -23.47 13.10
N THR A 76 13.27 -23.05 14.13
CA THR A 76 14.61 -22.47 13.93
C THR A 76 15.56 -23.49 13.29
N GLN A 77 15.54 -24.74 13.75
CA GLN A 77 16.39 -25.79 13.21
C GLN A 77 15.96 -26.20 11.78
N SER A 78 14.68 -26.15 11.46
CA SER A 78 14.17 -26.49 10.12
C SER A 78 14.76 -25.61 9.01
N ALA A 79 15.19 -24.40 9.33
CA ALA A 79 15.84 -23.50 8.38
C ALA A 79 17.16 -24.06 7.81
N SER A 80 17.85 -24.90 8.60
CA SER A 80 19.12 -25.52 8.22
C SER A 80 18.94 -26.87 7.52
N ASP A 81 17.71 -27.38 7.46
CA ASP A 81 17.40 -28.66 6.83
C ASP A 81 17.26 -28.55 5.31
N PHE A 82 16.90 -27.37 4.81
CA PHE A 82 16.68 -27.16 3.38
C PHE A 82 18.00 -27.17 2.61
N PRO A 83 18.07 -27.84 1.45
CA PRO A 83 19.23 -27.80 0.58
C PRO A 83 19.43 -26.40 0.00
N ASP A 84 20.67 -26.06 -0.28
CA ASP A 84 21.00 -24.86 -1.06
C ASP A 84 20.47 -25.02 -2.49
N GLY A 85 19.69 -24.05 -2.99
CA GLY A 85 19.19 -24.10 -4.36
C GLY A 85 18.00 -23.19 -4.61
N GLU A 86 17.61 -23.08 -5.87
CA GLU A 86 16.43 -22.37 -6.31
C GLU A 86 15.19 -23.28 -6.15
N GLY A 87 14.44 -23.08 -5.09
CA GLY A 87 13.22 -23.84 -4.81
C GLY A 87 12.33 -23.12 -3.81
N LYS A 88 11.04 -23.46 -3.83
CA LYS A 88 10.09 -23.00 -2.82
C LYS A 88 10.21 -23.89 -1.60
N ASN A 89 10.68 -23.34 -0.51
CA ASN A 89 10.78 -24.05 0.77
C ASN A 89 9.47 -23.87 1.55
N VAL A 90 8.86 -24.99 1.98
CA VAL A 90 7.59 -24.99 2.71
C VAL A 90 7.74 -25.85 3.96
N VAL A 91 7.28 -25.35 5.10
CA VAL A 91 7.16 -26.14 6.34
C VAL A 91 5.69 -26.38 6.65
N ILE A 92 5.34 -27.63 6.87
CA ILE A 92 4.02 -28.03 7.37
C ILE A 92 4.21 -28.48 8.82
N LEU A 93 3.71 -27.70 9.76
CA LEU A 93 3.74 -28.02 11.19
C LEU A 93 2.46 -28.76 11.58
N ILE A 94 2.60 -29.99 12.04
CA ILE A 94 1.49 -30.78 12.60
C ILE A 94 1.73 -30.89 14.10
N THR A 95 0.78 -30.42 14.90
CA THR A 95 0.89 -30.39 16.35
C THR A 95 -0.43 -30.68 17.03
N ASP A 96 -0.39 -31.32 18.20
CA ASP A 96 -1.52 -31.50 19.12
C ASP A 96 -1.34 -30.72 20.44
N GLY A 97 -0.31 -29.84 20.49
CA GLY A 97 0.01 -28.97 21.61
C GLY A 97 0.45 -27.58 21.19
N ILE A 98 0.59 -26.72 22.19
CA ILE A 98 1.16 -25.37 22.05
C ILE A 98 2.63 -25.38 22.44
N GLU A 99 3.35 -24.25 22.21
CA GLU A 99 4.72 -24.08 22.68
C GLU A 99 4.82 -24.25 24.21
N GLU A 100 5.71 -25.10 24.68
CA GLU A 100 5.92 -25.41 26.12
C GLU A 100 7.31 -24.98 26.61
N CYS A 101 8.12 -24.36 25.75
CA CYS A 101 9.55 -24.12 26.00
C CYS A 101 9.95 -22.64 25.96
N ASP A 102 9.10 -21.74 26.40
CA ASP A 102 9.38 -20.29 26.44
C ASP A 102 9.85 -19.67 25.12
N GLY A 103 9.77 -20.41 24.01
CA GLY A 103 10.10 -19.92 22.68
C GLY A 103 8.98 -19.06 22.11
N ASP A 104 9.34 -18.10 21.24
CA ASP A 104 8.35 -17.31 20.49
C ASP A 104 8.33 -17.75 19.02
N PRO A 105 7.37 -18.60 18.61
CA PRO A 105 7.22 -19.03 17.21
C PRO A 105 7.02 -17.87 16.23
N CYS A 106 6.43 -16.75 16.70
CA CYS A 106 6.21 -15.56 15.88
C CYS A 106 7.51 -14.86 15.48
N THR A 107 8.41 -14.69 16.44
CA THR A 107 9.72 -14.10 16.20
C THR A 107 10.55 -14.99 15.28
N VAL A 108 10.51 -16.31 15.47
CA VAL A 108 11.19 -17.27 14.60
C VAL A 108 10.64 -17.21 13.18
N SER A 109 9.33 -17.21 12.99
CA SER A 109 8.71 -17.10 11.67
C SER A 109 9.16 -15.84 10.92
N LYS A 110 9.21 -14.68 11.58
CA LYS A 110 9.71 -13.43 10.99
C LYS A 110 11.19 -13.54 10.57
N GLN A 111 12.04 -14.17 11.39
CA GLN A 111 13.46 -14.36 11.09
C GLN A 111 13.68 -15.29 9.89
N LEU A 112 12.84 -16.31 9.75
CA LEU A 112 12.90 -17.25 8.64
C LEU A 112 12.47 -16.58 7.33
N GLN A 113 11.42 -15.76 7.37
CA GLN A 113 10.97 -14.97 6.22
C GLN A 113 12.03 -13.95 5.76
N ALA A 114 12.76 -13.34 6.70
CA ALA A 114 13.85 -12.41 6.37
C ALA A 114 15.05 -13.07 5.66
N ARG A 115 15.16 -14.41 5.70
CA ARG A 115 16.21 -15.18 5.02
C ARG A 115 15.80 -15.69 3.64
N ASN A 116 14.72 -15.18 3.03
CA ASN A 116 14.12 -15.70 1.79
C ASN A 116 13.70 -17.19 1.86
N ILE A 117 13.67 -17.76 3.05
CA ILE A 117 13.01 -19.01 3.29
C ILE A 117 11.53 -18.66 3.41
N PHE A 118 10.77 -18.84 2.33
CA PHE A 118 9.32 -18.58 2.33
C PHE A 118 8.61 -19.58 3.24
N LEU A 119 8.80 -19.39 4.54
CA LEU A 119 8.10 -20.12 5.56
C LEU A 119 6.75 -19.44 5.77
N ARG A 120 5.74 -19.88 5.04
CA ARG A 120 4.38 -19.85 5.55
C ARG A 120 4.10 -21.24 6.13
N PRO A 121 4.40 -21.48 7.39
CA PRO A 121 4.08 -22.77 7.98
C PRO A 121 2.57 -22.95 7.93
N TYR A 122 2.17 -24.09 7.40
CA TYR A 122 0.80 -24.56 7.50
C TYR A 122 0.69 -25.32 8.82
N ILE A 123 -0.12 -24.82 9.74
CA ILE A 123 -0.24 -25.38 11.06
C ILE A 123 -1.53 -26.18 11.11
N VAL A 124 -1.43 -27.48 11.32
CA VAL A 124 -2.56 -28.37 11.49
C VAL A 124 -2.67 -28.76 12.95
N GLY A 125 -3.58 -28.09 13.67
CA GLY A 125 -3.84 -28.35 15.08
C GLY A 125 -4.82 -29.51 15.27
N ILE A 126 -4.46 -30.49 16.08
CA ILE A 126 -5.28 -31.67 16.36
C ILE A 126 -5.71 -31.65 17.81
N GLY A 127 -7.01 -31.48 18.06
CA GLY A 127 -7.52 -31.41 19.43
C GLY A 127 -7.15 -30.14 20.19
N ILE A 128 -6.66 -29.13 19.51
CA ILE A 128 -6.33 -27.81 20.06
C ILE A 128 -7.55 -26.91 19.91
N SER A 129 -7.81 -26.03 20.89
CA SER A 129 -8.91 -25.07 20.80
C SER A 129 -8.58 -23.91 19.87
N GLU A 130 -9.61 -23.23 19.35
CA GLU A 130 -9.44 -22.05 18.49
C GLU A 130 -8.68 -20.92 19.22
N GLU A 131 -8.87 -20.77 20.53
CA GLU A 131 -8.15 -19.78 21.35
C GLU A 131 -6.65 -20.09 21.41
N GLN A 132 -6.27 -21.34 21.55
CA GLN A 132 -4.88 -21.78 21.56
C GLN A 132 -4.23 -21.61 20.18
N MET A 133 -4.98 -21.82 19.09
CA MET A 133 -4.47 -21.63 17.73
C MET A 133 -4.20 -20.16 17.39
N LYS A 134 -4.82 -19.20 18.06
CA LYS A 134 -4.52 -17.77 17.87
C LYS A 134 -3.07 -17.42 18.17
N PHE A 135 -2.38 -18.18 19.02
CA PHE A 135 -0.94 -18.00 19.25
C PHE A 135 -0.09 -18.25 18.02
N PHE A 136 -0.65 -18.93 17.01
CA PHE A 136 0.05 -19.23 15.76
C PHE A 136 -0.36 -18.33 14.58
N GLU A 137 -1.29 -17.39 14.75
CA GLU A 137 -1.73 -16.48 13.67
C GLU A 137 -0.58 -15.70 13.03
N CYS A 138 0.42 -15.35 13.83
CA CYS A 138 1.61 -14.65 13.38
C CYS A 138 2.67 -15.56 12.73
N VAL A 139 2.56 -16.87 12.93
CA VAL A 139 3.50 -17.88 12.39
C VAL A 139 3.10 -18.24 10.98
N GLY A 140 1.81 -18.47 10.74
CA GLY A 140 1.31 -18.87 9.44
C GLY A 140 -0.18 -19.17 9.43
N LYS A 141 -0.66 -19.79 8.35
CA LYS A 141 -2.05 -20.19 8.19
C LYS A 141 -2.32 -21.44 9.01
N TYR A 142 -3.32 -21.41 9.87
CA TYR A 142 -3.67 -22.56 10.71
C TYR A 142 -4.99 -23.20 10.31
N TYR A 143 -5.13 -24.50 10.58
CA TYR A 143 -6.29 -25.30 10.28
C TYR A 143 -6.66 -26.16 11.49
N LEU A 144 -7.95 -26.25 11.79
CA LEU A 144 -8.53 -27.02 12.87
C LEU A 144 -9.49 -28.06 12.29
N PRO A 145 -9.02 -29.25 11.90
CA PRO A 145 -9.90 -30.31 11.39
C PRO A 145 -10.87 -30.78 12.48
N GLN A 146 -12.15 -30.82 12.16
CA GLN A 146 -13.21 -31.31 13.06
C GLN A 146 -13.39 -32.81 13.01
N ASN A 147 -12.99 -33.43 11.88
CA ASN A 147 -13.12 -34.86 11.61
C ASN A 147 -12.10 -35.29 10.54
N GLU A 148 -12.01 -36.62 10.31
CA GLU A 148 -11.08 -37.20 9.33
C GLU A 148 -11.33 -36.74 7.88
N LYS A 149 -12.58 -36.47 7.52
CA LYS A 149 -12.94 -36.01 6.16
C LYS A 149 -12.48 -34.57 5.92
N ASP A 150 -12.73 -33.67 6.89
CA ASP A 150 -12.26 -32.29 6.85
C ASP A 150 -10.74 -32.26 6.76
N LEU A 151 -10.10 -33.14 7.49
CA LEU A 151 -8.66 -33.29 7.50
C LEU A 151 -8.09 -33.65 6.12
N GLY A 152 -8.70 -34.63 5.44
CA GLY A 152 -8.30 -34.97 4.07
C GLY A 152 -8.41 -33.78 3.12
N GLN A 153 -9.46 -33.00 3.26
CA GLN A 153 -9.67 -31.82 2.44
C GLN A 153 -8.67 -30.68 2.78
N ILE A 154 -8.40 -30.46 4.06
CA ILE A 154 -7.37 -29.51 4.53
C ILE A 154 -6.00 -29.90 3.99
N LEU A 155 -5.61 -31.17 4.08
CA LEU A 155 -4.33 -31.66 3.56
C LEU A 155 -4.22 -31.49 2.04
N SER A 156 -5.27 -31.85 1.31
CA SER A 156 -5.31 -31.64 -0.14
C SER A 156 -5.13 -30.15 -0.49
N ASN A 157 -5.76 -29.25 0.25
CA ASN A 157 -5.61 -27.82 0.07
C ASN A 157 -4.17 -27.35 0.44
N VAL A 158 -3.64 -27.83 1.58
CA VAL A 158 -2.27 -27.50 2.03
C VAL A 158 -1.23 -27.98 1.02
N VAL A 159 -1.37 -29.20 0.50
CA VAL A 159 -0.50 -29.74 -0.56
C VAL A 159 -0.64 -28.90 -1.83
N SER A 160 -1.87 -28.63 -2.25
CA SER A 160 -2.11 -27.80 -3.43
C SER A 160 -1.51 -26.42 -3.30
N GLU A 161 -1.65 -25.77 -2.15
CA GLU A 161 -1.06 -24.45 -1.87
C GLU A 161 0.48 -24.51 -1.74
N ALA A 162 1.00 -25.59 -1.16
CA ALA A 162 2.44 -25.78 -0.96
C ALA A 162 3.17 -26.06 -2.28
N VAL A 163 2.60 -26.95 -3.08
CA VAL A 163 3.21 -27.47 -4.32
C VAL A 163 2.82 -26.66 -5.54
N ASN A 164 1.58 -26.22 -5.62
CA ASN A 164 1.06 -25.46 -6.75
C ASN A 164 1.13 -23.97 -6.47
N ASN A 165 2.01 -23.28 -7.15
CA ASN A 165 2.10 -21.84 -7.09
C ASN A 165 0.86 -21.21 -7.72
N THR A 166 -0.12 -20.81 -6.89
CA THR A 166 -1.12 -19.87 -7.36
C THR A 166 -0.46 -18.51 -7.45
N THR A 167 -0.30 -18.04 -8.65
CA THR A 167 0.33 -16.76 -8.92
C THR A 167 -0.68 -15.79 -9.54
N VAL A 168 -0.37 -14.50 -9.38
CA VAL A 168 -1.11 -13.41 -10.01
C VAL A 168 -0.15 -12.55 -10.81
N VAL A 169 -0.58 -12.22 -12.02
CA VAL A 169 -0.04 -11.14 -12.84
C VAL A 169 -1.09 -10.05 -12.89
N VAL A 170 -0.77 -8.84 -12.45
CA VAL A 170 -1.64 -7.69 -12.65
C VAL A 170 -1.22 -6.98 -13.93
N GLN A 171 -2.15 -6.76 -14.82
CA GLN A 171 -1.97 -5.99 -16.04
C GLN A 171 -2.67 -4.65 -15.89
N LEU A 172 -1.90 -3.56 -15.86
CA LEU A 172 -2.42 -2.21 -15.94
C LEU A 172 -2.47 -1.81 -17.40
N LEU A 173 -3.70 -1.71 -17.91
CA LEU A 173 -3.96 -1.50 -19.33
C LEU A 173 -3.99 -0.01 -19.65
N ASP A 174 -3.40 0.34 -20.78
CA ASP A 174 -3.47 1.64 -21.42
C ASP A 174 -4.85 1.88 -22.09
N GLU A 175 -5.03 3.02 -22.77
CA GLU A 175 -6.27 3.35 -23.48
C GLU A 175 -6.57 2.40 -24.66
N LYS A 176 -5.57 1.70 -25.18
CA LYS A 176 -5.70 0.73 -26.27
C LYS A 176 -5.88 -0.71 -25.76
N GLY A 177 -5.86 -0.91 -24.45
CA GLY A 177 -5.97 -2.22 -23.83
C GLY A 177 -4.65 -3.01 -23.80
N ALA A 178 -3.50 -2.38 -24.07
CA ALA A 178 -2.19 -3.00 -23.91
C ALA A 178 -1.68 -2.86 -22.46
N PRO A 179 -0.99 -3.86 -21.88
CA PRO A 179 -0.51 -3.84 -20.50
C PRO A 179 0.82 -3.07 -20.41
N THR A 180 0.79 -1.77 -20.68
CA THR A 180 1.97 -0.89 -20.72
C THR A 180 2.14 0.00 -19.50
N GLU A 181 1.10 0.13 -18.67
CA GLU A 181 1.16 0.96 -17.47
C GLU A 181 1.91 0.25 -16.33
N THR A 182 2.72 1.00 -15.59
CA THR A 182 3.58 0.48 -14.51
C THR A 182 3.82 1.53 -13.42
N ASP A 183 4.65 1.22 -12.42
CA ASP A 183 5.06 2.14 -11.35
C ASP A 183 3.89 2.73 -10.54
N ALA A 184 2.91 1.90 -10.25
CA ALA A 184 1.76 2.23 -9.43
C ALA A 184 1.69 1.31 -8.20
N GLU A 185 1.43 1.88 -7.04
CA GLU A 185 1.20 1.10 -5.82
C GLU A 185 -0.11 0.33 -5.93
N MET A 186 -0.09 -0.93 -5.52
CA MET A 186 -1.25 -1.83 -5.51
C MET A 186 -1.48 -2.39 -4.13
N CYS A 187 -2.73 -2.39 -3.70
CA CYS A 187 -3.17 -2.94 -2.44
C CYS A 187 -4.23 -4.01 -2.66
N PHE A 188 -3.95 -5.23 -2.19
CA PHE A 188 -4.92 -6.33 -2.14
C PHE A 188 -5.48 -6.43 -0.74
N THR A 189 -6.79 -6.30 -0.61
CA THR A 189 -7.50 -6.45 0.65
C THR A 189 -8.44 -7.65 0.60
N ASN A 190 -8.63 -8.30 1.73
CA ASN A 190 -9.60 -9.35 1.89
C ASN A 190 -11.02 -8.76 1.81
N ALA A 191 -11.81 -9.23 0.86
CA ALA A 191 -13.16 -8.70 0.60
C ALA A 191 -14.14 -8.89 1.77
N LYS A 192 -13.89 -9.90 2.66
CA LYS A 192 -14.78 -10.21 3.79
C LYS A 192 -14.54 -9.34 5.02
N ASN A 193 -13.26 -9.01 5.32
CA ASN A 193 -12.89 -8.33 6.56
C ASN A 193 -12.13 -7.02 6.36
N GLY A 194 -11.78 -6.67 5.11
CA GLY A 194 -11.06 -5.43 4.77
C GLY A 194 -9.57 -5.43 5.14
N LYS A 195 -9.03 -6.55 5.65
CA LYS A 195 -7.61 -6.65 6.01
C LYS A 195 -6.74 -6.55 4.76
N ILE A 196 -5.64 -5.79 4.84
CA ILE A 196 -4.62 -5.75 3.80
C ILE A 196 -3.86 -7.08 3.83
N GLU A 197 -3.90 -7.80 2.73
CA GLU A 197 -3.18 -9.07 2.56
C GLU A 197 -1.84 -8.85 1.85
N TYR A 198 -1.82 -7.95 0.84
CA TYR A 198 -0.60 -7.62 0.09
C TYR A 198 -0.58 -6.14 -0.28
N ASN A 199 0.61 -5.55 -0.23
CA ASN A 199 0.85 -4.18 -0.68
C ASN A 199 2.21 -4.11 -1.37
N PHE A 200 2.27 -3.69 -2.64
CA PHE A 200 3.49 -3.62 -3.44
C PHE A 200 3.33 -2.71 -4.64
N TYR A 201 4.46 -2.32 -5.24
CA TYR A 201 4.47 -1.55 -6.47
C TYR A 201 4.38 -2.48 -7.68
N HIS A 202 3.53 -2.12 -8.65
CA HIS A 202 3.51 -2.76 -9.96
C HIS A 202 4.81 -2.44 -10.69
N THR A 203 5.48 -3.48 -11.18
CA THR A 203 6.73 -3.35 -11.94
C THR A 203 6.66 -4.17 -13.22
N MET A 204 7.53 -3.81 -14.17
CA MET A 204 7.74 -4.56 -15.41
C MET A 204 9.11 -5.23 -15.37
N THR A 205 9.19 -6.45 -15.85
CA THR A 205 10.46 -7.14 -16.10
C THR A 205 11.24 -6.45 -17.23
N SER A 206 12.52 -6.76 -17.39
CA SER A 206 13.34 -6.25 -18.51
C SER A 206 12.79 -6.62 -19.90
N SER A 207 11.93 -7.64 -19.99
CA SER A 207 11.23 -8.04 -21.22
C SER A 207 9.89 -7.32 -21.42
N GLY A 208 9.55 -6.32 -20.59
CA GLY A 208 8.30 -5.56 -20.69
C GLY A 208 7.04 -6.34 -20.27
N LYS A 209 7.20 -7.37 -19.45
CA LYS A 209 6.05 -8.12 -18.90
C LYS A 209 5.85 -7.73 -17.44
N PRO A 210 4.58 -7.62 -16.98
CA PRO A 210 4.29 -7.41 -15.57
C PRO A 210 4.88 -8.50 -14.69
N ASP A 211 5.31 -8.13 -13.50
CA ASP A 211 5.86 -9.06 -12.52
C ASP A 211 4.80 -10.05 -12.02
N THR A 212 5.27 -11.17 -11.51
CA THR A 212 4.42 -12.27 -11.04
C THR A 212 4.69 -12.54 -9.56
N PHE A 213 3.65 -12.64 -8.75
CA PHE A 213 3.78 -12.92 -7.33
C PHE A 213 2.79 -13.99 -6.86
N SER A 214 3.14 -14.68 -5.77
CA SER A 214 2.34 -15.74 -5.18
C SER A 214 1.27 -15.19 -4.25
N VAL A 215 0.06 -15.76 -4.29
CA VAL A 215 -1.11 -15.36 -3.50
C VAL A 215 -1.87 -16.57 -2.98
N ASP A 216 -2.68 -16.35 -1.94
CA ASP A 216 -3.57 -17.36 -1.39
C ASP A 216 -4.88 -17.44 -2.21
N PRO A 217 -5.18 -18.53 -2.93
CA PRO A 217 -6.38 -18.63 -3.75
C PRO A 217 -7.67 -18.79 -2.94
N SER A 218 -7.59 -19.06 -1.64
CA SER A 218 -8.77 -19.22 -0.78
C SER A 218 -9.39 -17.89 -0.34
N VAL A 219 -8.69 -16.78 -0.57
CA VAL A 219 -9.14 -15.44 -0.23
C VAL A 219 -9.80 -14.77 -1.43
N ILE A 220 -10.95 -14.14 -1.19
CA ILE A 220 -11.58 -13.25 -2.17
C ILE A 220 -10.96 -11.87 -1.96
N TYR A 221 -10.40 -11.29 -3.02
CA TYR A 221 -9.66 -10.04 -2.94
C TYR A 221 -10.41 -8.85 -3.53
N ASN A 222 -10.21 -7.69 -2.93
CA ASN A 222 -10.39 -6.42 -3.61
C ASN A 222 -9.01 -5.86 -3.94
N LEU A 223 -8.79 -5.45 -5.17
CA LEU A 223 -7.58 -4.78 -5.63
C LEU A 223 -7.84 -3.29 -5.82
N GLN A 224 -6.98 -2.47 -5.24
CA GLN A 224 -6.90 -1.04 -5.50
C GLN A 224 -5.52 -0.71 -6.06
N VAL A 225 -5.51 0.01 -7.17
CA VAL A 225 -4.34 0.71 -7.69
C VAL A 225 -4.40 2.13 -7.16
N ASN A 226 -3.36 2.55 -6.42
CA ASN A 226 -3.26 3.88 -5.81
C ASN A 226 -2.80 4.90 -6.85
N SER A 227 -3.70 5.17 -7.79
CA SER A 227 -3.61 6.24 -8.78
C SER A 227 -4.55 7.38 -8.40
N ASP A 228 -4.44 8.52 -9.03
CA ASP A 228 -5.34 9.67 -8.87
C ASP A 228 -6.25 9.82 -10.11
N PRO A 229 -7.55 9.50 -9.98
CA PRO A 229 -8.22 8.80 -8.88
C PRO A 229 -7.87 7.31 -8.84
N PRO A 230 -8.05 6.65 -7.67
CA PRO A 230 -7.75 5.24 -7.54
C PRO A 230 -8.64 4.35 -8.41
N VAL A 231 -8.00 3.36 -9.06
CA VAL A 231 -8.70 2.33 -9.84
C VAL A 231 -8.92 1.09 -8.98
N ARG A 232 -10.12 0.50 -9.03
CA ARG A 232 -10.49 -0.61 -8.15
C ARG A 232 -11.15 -1.74 -8.92
N ARG A 233 -10.86 -2.97 -8.46
CA ARG A 233 -11.59 -4.18 -8.83
C ARG A 233 -11.96 -4.96 -7.59
N LYS A 234 -13.24 -5.32 -7.46
CA LYS A 234 -13.78 -6.01 -6.28
C LYS A 234 -14.04 -7.48 -6.57
N ASP A 235 -14.16 -8.25 -5.48
CA ASP A 235 -14.62 -9.64 -5.46
C ASP A 235 -13.84 -10.57 -6.41
N ILE A 236 -12.52 -10.40 -6.42
CA ILE A 236 -11.61 -11.19 -7.25
C ILE A 236 -11.45 -12.57 -6.62
N THR A 237 -11.90 -13.60 -7.31
CA THR A 237 -11.66 -14.99 -6.99
C THR A 237 -10.54 -15.53 -7.88
N LEU A 238 -9.64 -16.31 -7.30
CA LEU A 238 -8.47 -16.86 -7.99
C LEU A 238 -8.62 -18.37 -8.15
N GLN A 239 -8.17 -18.86 -9.28
CA GLN A 239 -8.09 -20.29 -9.53
C GLN A 239 -6.79 -20.82 -8.91
N GLY A 240 -6.92 -21.77 -7.97
CA GLY A 240 -5.78 -22.41 -7.32
C GLY A 240 -4.88 -23.13 -8.31
N ALA A 241 -3.58 -23.16 -8.05
CA ALA A 241 -2.58 -23.83 -8.90
C ALA A 241 -2.46 -23.27 -10.33
N HIS A 242 -2.89 -22.03 -10.56
CA HIS A 242 -2.84 -21.39 -11.87
C HIS A 242 -2.15 -20.01 -11.79
N ASN A 243 -1.63 -19.60 -12.92
CA ASN A 243 -1.23 -18.21 -13.09
C ASN A 243 -2.45 -17.38 -13.47
N ASN A 244 -2.99 -16.64 -12.51
CA ASN A 244 -4.16 -15.79 -12.67
C ASN A 244 -3.75 -14.43 -13.25
N VAL A 245 -4.51 -13.94 -14.23
CA VAL A 245 -4.30 -12.61 -14.81
C VAL A 245 -5.43 -11.69 -14.38
N ILE A 246 -5.06 -10.58 -13.76
CA ILE A 246 -5.99 -9.52 -13.34
C ILE A 246 -5.70 -8.28 -14.17
N SER A 247 -6.64 -7.88 -15.03
CA SER A 247 -6.47 -6.69 -15.85
C SER A 247 -7.32 -5.54 -15.31
N LEU A 248 -6.73 -4.34 -15.22
CA LEU A 248 -7.39 -3.07 -14.88
C LEU A 248 -7.00 -2.02 -15.90
N THR A 249 -7.99 -1.32 -16.44
CA THR A 249 -7.73 -0.16 -17.31
C THR A 249 -7.34 1.03 -16.44
N ALA A 250 -6.10 1.45 -16.53
CA ALA A 250 -5.53 2.52 -15.72
C ALA A 250 -4.56 3.38 -16.55
N PRO A 251 -4.99 3.93 -17.70
CA PRO A 251 -4.14 4.77 -18.54
C PRO A 251 -3.76 6.03 -17.78
N MET A 252 -2.48 6.38 -17.76
CA MET A 252 -1.96 7.47 -16.95
C MET A 252 -1.19 8.49 -17.79
N GLY A 253 -1.30 9.75 -17.35
CA GLY A 253 -0.52 10.87 -17.85
C GLY A 253 -0.09 11.77 -16.71
N TYR A 254 0.47 12.93 -17.03
CA TYR A 254 1.05 13.84 -16.03
C TYR A 254 0.38 15.20 -16.08
N LEU A 255 0.28 15.83 -14.91
CA LEU A 255 -0.11 17.23 -14.74
C LEU A 255 0.99 17.97 -14.01
N SER A 256 1.43 19.09 -14.58
CA SER A 256 2.43 19.96 -14.00
C SER A 256 1.93 21.40 -14.00
N VAL A 257 2.01 22.07 -12.86
CA VAL A 257 1.75 23.50 -12.74
C VAL A 257 3.07 24.18 -12.43
N LYS A 258 3.46 25.15 -13.24
CA LYS A 258 4.76 25.81 -13.17
C LYS A 258 4.61 27.32 -12.94
N SER A 259 5.47 27.86 -12.08
CA SER A 259 5.72 29.28 -11.91
C SER A 259 7.21 29.51 -11.80
N SER A 260 7.69 30.64 -12.29
CA SER A 260 9.07 31.10 -12.10
C SER A 260 9.24 31.92 -10.81
N SER A 261 8.14 32.29 -10.15
CA SER A 261 8.18 33.08 -8.92
C SER A 261 8.69 32.28 -7.72
N LEU A 262 9.69 32.83 -7.02
CA LEU A 262 10.18 32.25 -5.76
C LEU A 262 9.15 32.37 -4.63
N ASN A 263 8.29 33.41 -4.67
CA ASN A 263 7.24 33.62 -3.68
C ASN A 263 6.15 32.55 -3.73
N GLU A 264 6.03 31.83 -4.84
CA GLU A 264 5.04 30.77 -5.06
C GLU A 264 5.58 29.38 -4.79
N TYR A 265 6.82 29.21 -4.34
CA TYR A 265 7.46 27.90 -4.18
C TYR A 265 6.67 26.92 -3.30
N TYR A 266 6.01 27.42 -2.26
CA TYR A 266 5.19 26.62 -1.35
C TYR A 266 3.69 26.63 -1.68
N THR A 267 3.29 27.25 -2.80
CA THR A 267 1.90 27.34 -3.21
C THR A 267 1.39 26.00 -3.67
N GLN A 268 0.13 25.72 -3.33
CA GLN A 268 -0.55 24.46 -3.64
C GLN A 268 -1.63 24.66 -4.71
N CYS A 269 -1.89 23.55 -5.40
CA CYS A 269 -2.99 23.43 -6.35
C CYS A 269 -3.97 22.37 -5.84
N LEU A 270 -5.26 22.68 -5.87
CA LEU A 270 -6.33 21.75 -5.59
C LEU A 270 -6.79 21.13 -6.91
N ILE A 271 -6.61 19.84 -7.04
CA ILE A 271 -6.96 19.09 -8.25
C ILE A 271 -8.26 18.35 -8.01
N ARG A 272 -9.21 18.47 -8.93
CA ARG A 272 -10.51 17.79 -8.93
C ARG A 272 -10.78 17.18 -10.29
N ARG A 273 -11.61 16.14 -10.37
CA ARG A 273 -12.17 15.75 -11.65
C ARG A 273 -13.08 16.87 -12.19
N ALA A 274 -13.06 17.09 -13.49
CA ALA A 274 -13.90 18.10 -14.11
C ALA A 274 -15.38 17.89 -13.74
N GLY A 275 -15.99 18.96 -13.19
CA GLY A 275 -17.38 18.93 -12.73
C GLY A 275 -17.60 18.29 -11.36
N ASP A 276 -16.57 17.80 -10.67
CA ASP A 276 -16.63 17.30 -9.29
C ASP A 276 -16.16 18.38 -8.30
N ASN A 277 -16.83 18.48 -7.15
CA ASN A 277 -16.44 19.40 -6.08
C ASN A 277 -15.44 18.77 -5.09
N ASN A 278 -15.27 17.45 -5.12
CA ASN A 278 -14.35 16.76 -4.23
C ASN A 278 -12.89 16.97 -4.66
N ILE A 279 -12.03 17.37 -3.72
CA ILE A 279 -10.59 17.46 -3.96
C ILE A 279 -10.06 16.04 -4.07
N LEU A 280 -9.45 15.75 -5.23
CA LEU A 280 -8.81 14.48 -5.51
C LEU A 280 -7.39 14.46 -4.97
N ASN A 281 -6.64 15.53 -5.23
CA ASN A 281 -5.25 15.65 -4.82
C ASN A 281 -4.90 17.11 -4.53
N VAL A 282 -3.89 17.31 -3.67
CA VAL A 282 -3.27 18.60 -3.39
C VAL A 282 -1.81 18.52 -3.87
N GLN A 283 -1.53 19.24 -4.94
CA GLN A 283 -0.23 19.23 -5.61
C GLN A 283 0.49 20.56 -5.38
N SER A 284 1.80 20.51 -5.11
CA SER A 284 2.62 21.74 -5.05
C SER A 284 2.88 22.29 -6.45
N ILE A 285 3.00 23.63 -6.58
CA ILE A 285 3.54 24.26 -7.79
C ILE A 285 4.97 23.74 -8.04
N ASN A 286 5.37 23.69 -9.28
CA ASN A 286 6.62 23.13 -9.79
C ASN A 286 6.82 21.63 -9.56
N ALA A 287 5.81 20.93 -9.04
CA ALA A 287 5.76 19.47 -9.01
C ALA A 287 5.04 18.93 -10.27
N THR A 288 5.40 17.73 -10.64
CA THR A 288 4.68 16.95 -11.65
C THR A 288 4.08 15.73 -10.95
N ALA A 289 2.78 15.52 -11.10
CA ALA A 289 2.10 14.37 -10.52
C ALA A 289 1.39 13.56 -11.61
N ARG A 290 1.20 12.28 -11.35
CA ARG A 290 0.63 11.30 -12.29
C ARG A 290 -0.85 11.12 -12.00
N TYR A 291 -1.67 11.13 -13.03
CA TYR A 291 -3.13 11.02 -12.96
C TYR A 291 -3.65 10.04 -14.00
N ILE A 292 -4.78 9.41 -13.70
CA ILE A 292 -5.56 8.68 -14.72
C ILE A 292 -5.97 9.65 -15.82
N THR A 293 -5.93 9.21 -17.07
CA THR A 293 -6.35 10.06 -18.20
C THR A 293 -7.77 10.60 -18.01
N GLY A 294 -7.98 11.84 -18.41
CA GLY A 294 -9.28 12.50 -18.23
C GLY A 294 -9.20 14.01 -18.18
N SER A 295 -10.31 14.65 -17.77
CA SER A 295 -10.40 16.09 -17.59
C SER A 295 -10.41 16.46 -16.11
N TYR A 296 -9.66 17.51 -15.77
CA TYR A 296 -9.48 17.98 -14.42
C TYR A 296 -9.73 19.47 -14.28
N ASP A 297 -10.22 19.88 -13.11
CA ASP A 297 -10.29 21.27 -12.69
C ASP A 297 -9.17 21.54 -11.70
N VAL A 298 -8.45 22.64 -11.91
CA VAL A 298 -7.29 23.02 -11.13
C VAL A 298 -7.50 24.39 -10.51
N ASP A 299 -7.55 24.48 -9.19
CA ASP A 299 -7.50 25.75 -8.46
C ASP A 299 -6.10 25.95 -7.90
N ILE A 300 -5.44 27.03 -8.31
CA ILE A 300 -4.11 27.40 -7.87
C ILE A 300 -4.26 28.47 -6.79
N LEU A 301 -3.73 28.21 -5.59
CA LEU A 301 -3.94 29.01 -4.40
C LEU A 301 -2.98 30.22 -4.32
N VAL A 302 -2.91 30.98 -5.40
CA VAL A 302 -2.27 32.30 -5.47
C VAL A 302 -3.30 33.41 -5.20
N LEU A 303 -2.88 34.65 -5.08
CA LEU A 303 -3.76 35.82 -4.91
C LEU A 303 -3.76 36.70 -6.16
N PRO A 304 -4.91 36.92 -6.80
CA PRO A 304 -6.18 36.19 -6.64
C PRO A 304 -6.07 34.75 -7.12
N LYS A 305 -6.88 33.87 -6.54
CA LYS A 305 -6.94 32.45 -6.94
C LYS A 305 -7.14 32.31 -8.45
N ILE A 306 -6.37 31.42 -9.08
CA ILE A 306 -6.54 31.04 -10.48
C ILE A 306 -7.32 29.72 -10.54
N SER A 307 -8.41 29.71 -11.29
CA SER A 307 -9.22 28.52 -11.52
C SER A 307 -9.21 28.16 -13.00
N LEU A 308 -8.63 27.02 -13.31
CA LEU A 308 -8.56 26.47 -14.67
C LEU A 308 -9.49 25.27 -14.77
N LYS A 309 -10.29 25.21 -15.83
CA LYS A 309 -11.31 24.19 -16.01
C LYS A 309 -11.02 23.28 -17.21
N ASN A 310 -11.43 22.00 -17.09
CA ASN A 310 -11.37 21.02 -18.16
C ASN A 310 -9.96 20.80 -18.73
N ILE A 311 -8.96 20.80 -17.87
CA ILE A 311 -7.57 20.49 -18.25
C ILE A 311 -7.50 19.01 -18.61
N LYS A 312 -7.12 18.70 -19.84
CA LYS A 312 -6.99 17.33 -20.33
C LYS A 312 -5.64 16.74 -19.97
N VAL A 313 -5.66 15.61 -19.29
CA VAL A 313 -4.50 14.74 -19.08
C VAL A 313 -4.63 13.57 -20.04
N ASN A 314 -3.73 13.47 -21.01
CA ASN A 314 -3.69 12.38 -21.98
C ASN A 314 -2.59 11.38 -21.58
N GLN A 315 -2.74 10.15 -22.06
CA GLN A 315 -1.79 9.07 -21.79
C GLN A 315 -0.37 9.46 -22.23
N ASP A 316 0.62 9.08 -21.42
CA ASP A 316 2.07 9.27 -21.67
C ASP A 316 2.47 10.70 -21.99
N SER A 317 1.64 11.68 -21.66
CA SER A 317 1.91 13.09 -21.91
C SER A 317 1.78 13.94 -20.65
N THR A 318 2.43 15.10 -20.65
CA THR A 318 2.34 16.07 -19.57
C THR A 318 1.45 17.24 -19.97
N ALA A 319 0.32 17.41 -19.29
CA ALA A 319 -0.44 18.65 -19.30
C ALA A 319 0.32 19.70 -18.47
N SER A 320 0.99 20.62 -19.13
CA SER A 320 1.80 21.64 -18.47
C SER A 320 1.04 22.97 -18.44
N LEU A 321 0.75 23.44 -17.23
CA LEU A 321 0.14 24.73 -16.96
C LEU A 321 1.22 25.68 -16.47
N VAL A 322 1.30 26.87 -17.09
CA VAL A 322 2.23 27.90 -16.67
C VAL A 322 1.41 29.10 -16.21
N ILE A 323 1.65 29.54 -14.97
CA ILE A 323 1.03 30.75 -14.44
C ILE A 323 1.99 31.93 -14.52
N PRO A 324 1.46 33.15 -14.64
CA PRO A 324 2.28 34.34 -14.58
C PRO A 324 3.05 34.42 -13.26
N GLU A 325 4.21 35.02 -13.27
CA GLU A 325 4.93 35.34 -12.06
C GLU A 325 4.19 36.46 -11.29
N SER A 326 3.98 36.27 -9.99
CA SER A 326 3.40 37.29 -9.12
C SER A 326 4.30 38.49 -9.01
N GLY A 327 3.71 39.69 -8.86
CA GLY A 327 4.43 40.89 -8.47
C GLY A 327 4.17 41.20 -6.99
N ASP A 328 5.05 41.99 -6.38
CA ASP A 328 4.97 42.38 -4.98
C ASP A 328 4.27 43.70 -4.82
N LEU A 329 3.30 43.79 -3.92
CA LEU A 329 2.64 45.01 -3.48
C LEU A 329 3.09 45.33 -2.06
N GLU A 330 3.58 46.58 -1.85
CA GLU A 330 3.80 47.13 -0.53
C GLU A 330 2.76 48.23 -0.27
N ILE A 331 1.99 48.10 0.80
CA ILE A 331 1.00 49.09 1.26
C ILE A 331 1.57 49.77 2.52
N SER A 332 1.73 51.05 2.49
CA SER A 332 2.09 51.86 3.68
C SER A 332 0.94 52.76 4.11
N TYR A 333 0.71 52.83 5.40
CA TYR A 333 -0.38 53.64 5.97
C TYR A 333 0.00 54.30 7.27
N PRO A 334 -0.31 55.63 7.46
CA PRO A 334 0.06 56.37 8.66
C PRO A 334 -0.87 56.08 9.86
N ASN A 335 -2.08 55.64 9.60
CA ASN A 335 -3.13 55.34 10.59
C ASN A 335 -3.68 53.95 10.42
N ASP A 336 -4.31 53.41 11.46
CA ASP A 336 -5.01 52.12 11.37
C ASP A 336 -6.14 52.23 10.33
N ILE A 337 -6.15 51.25 9.42
CA ILE A 337 -7.13 51.18 8.33
C ILE A 337 -7.92 49.84 8.36
N ILE A 338 -9.08 49.88 7.79
CA ILE A 338 -9.80 48.70 7.34
C ILE A 338 -10.09 48.88 5.85
N GLY A 339 -9.92 47.85 5.08
CA GLY A 339 -10.13 47.87 3.63
C GLY A 339 -10.30 46.50 3.03
N GLN A 340 -10.59 46.54 1.77
CA GLN A 340 -10.73 45.31 0.94
C GLN A 340 -10.03 45.56 -0.38
N LEU A 341 -9.25 44.59 -0.78
CA LEU A 341 -8.60 44.53 -2.08
C LEU A 341 -9.47 43.79 -3.08
N PHE A 342 -9.63 44.39 -4.25
CA PHE A 342 -10.34 43.85 -5.39
C PHE A 342 -9.44 43.81 -6.62
N VAL A 343 -9.62 42.78 -7.44
CA VAL A 343 -9.08 42.72 -8.81
C VAL A 343 -10.17 43.17 -9.78
N ARG A 344 -9.81 44.02 -10.75
CA ARG A 344 -10.73 44.51 -11.78
C ARG A 344 -10.66 43.64 -13.03
N ARG A 345 -11.71 42.88 -13.30
CA ARG A 345 -11.86 42.06 -14.50
C ARG A 345 -13.12 42.47 -15.27
N ASN A 346 -12.98 42.80 -16.55
CA ASN A 346 -14.12 43.19 -17.38
C ASN A 346 -15.02 44.28 -16.74
N ASN A 347 -14.42 45.29 -16.10
CA ASN A 347 -15.08 46.32 -15.30
C ASN A 347 -15.88 45.83 -14.07
N ILE A 348 -15.68 44.60 -13.64
CA ILE A 348 -16.26 44.07 -12.41
C ILE A 348 -15.14 43.97 -11.37
N LEU A 349 -15.47 44.41 -10.14
CA LEU A 349 -14.58 44.25 -8.98
C LEU A 349 -14.84 42.87 -8.36
N GLU A 350 -13.84 42.02 -8.36
CA GLU A 350 -13.85 40.72 -7.70
C GLU A 350 -13.01 40.80 -6.43
N TYR A 351 -13.60 40.42 -5.30
CA TYR A 351 -12.94 40.42 -4.00
C TYR A 351 -11.69 39.50 -3.99
N VAL A 352 -10.62 39.98 -3.39
CA VAL A 352 -9.36 39.26 -3.24
C VAL A 352 -9.08 38.93 -1.78
N ILE A 353 -8.94 39.98 -0.93
CA ILE A 353 -8.55 39.82 0.49
C ILE A 353 -8.92 41.06 1.30
N ASP A 354 -9.14 40.88 2.60
CA ASP A 354 -9.28 41.99 3.55
C ASP A 354 -7.90 42.56 3.91
N ILE A 355 -7.80 43.89 3.99
CA ILE A 355 -6.64 44.60 4.44
C ILE A 355 -6.96 45.27 5.78
N ASN A 356 -6.35 44.77 6.85
CA ASN A 356 -6.60 45.23 8.21
C ASN A 356 -5.31 45.75 8.83
N GLY A 357 -4.92 46.95 8.42
CA GLY A 357 -3.74 47.58 8.93
C GLY A 357 -3.94 48.10 10.35
N ALA A 358 -3.25 47.51 11.34
CA ALA A 358 -3.31 47.94 12.74
C ALA A 358 -1.98 47.75 13.47
N GLY A 359 -1.74 48.57 14.48
CA GLY A 359 -0.63 48.42 15.38
C GLY A 359 0.63 49.23 15.00
N THR A 360 1.81 48.74 15.40
CA THR A 360 3.08 49.46 15.25
C THR A 360 3.71 49.27 13.87
N VAL A 361 3.39 48.20 13.17
CA VAL A 361 3.85 47.94 11.80
C VAL A 361 2.88 48.62 10.84
N ARG A 362 3.36 49.63 10.14
CA ARG A 362 2.58 50.46 9.22
C ARG A 362 2.77 50.06 7.75
N ARG A 363 3.05 48.78 7.50
CA ARG A 363 3.28 48.23 6.18
C ARG A 363 2.68 46.82 6.07
N GLU A 364 2.14 46.53 4.92
CA GLU A 364 1.68 45.21 4.55
C GLU A 364 2.23 44.86 3.17
N SER A 365 2.73 43.64 3.02
CA SER A 365 3.28 43.13 1.76
C SER A 365 2.47 41.95 1.27
N LEU A 366 2.08 41.99 0.00
CA LEU A 366 1.29 40.95 -0.66
C LEU A 366 1.96 40.57 -1.97
N SER A 367 1.98 39.28 -2.28
CA SER A 367 2.36 38.81 -3.60
C SER A 367 1.06 38.54 -4.41
N LEU A 368 0.89 39.29 -5.50
CA LEU A 368 -0.33 39.34 -6.30
C LEU A 368 -0.09 38.94 -7.75
N GLN A 369 -1.03 38.21 -8.33
CA GLN A 369 -1.00 37.94 -9.75
C GLN A 369 -1.10 39.23 -10.57
N PRO A 370 -0.49 39.33 -11.78
CA PRO A 370 -0.59 40.50 -12.63
C PRO A 370 -2.06 40.87 -12.92
N GLY A 371 -2.34 42.16 -12.82
CA GLY A 371 -3.68 42.68 -13.04
C GLY A 371 -3.88 44.10 -12.56
N ASN A 372 -5.08 44.65 -12.78
CA ASN A 372 -5.52 45.94 -12.27
C ASN A 372 -6.30 45.75 -10.98
N TYR A 373 -5.95 46.48 -9.97
CA TYR A 373 -6.50 46.36 -8.63
C TYR A 373 -7.12 47.65 -8.14
N THR A 374 -8.09 47.53 -7.24
CA THR A 374 -8.67 48.63 -6.51
C THR A 374 -8.67 48.27 -5.03
N LEU A 375 -8.02 49.06 -4.20
CA LEU A 375 -8.11 48.97 -2.75
C LEU A 375 -9.16 49.99 -2.27
N ILE A 376 -10.22 49.50 -1.65
CA ILE A 376 -11.25 50.31 -1.01
C ILE A 376 -10.98 50.30 0.49
N TYR A 377 -10.76 51.46 1.09
CA TYR A 377 -10.34 51.52 2.49
C TYR A 377 -10.86 52.78 3.19
N ARG A 378 -10.86 52.75 4.49
CA ARG A 378 -11.03 53.93 5.36
C ARG A 378 -10.21 53.79 6.64
N ARG A 379 -10.02 54.89 7.33
CA ARG A 379 -9.41 54.87 8.68
C ARG A 379 -10.35 54.07 9.63
N LYS A 380 -9.75 53.29 10.53
CA LYS A 380 -10.49 52.46 11.48
C LYS A 380 -11.26 53.31 12.51
N ASP A 381 -10.77 54.45 12.87
CA ASP A 381 -11.39 55.41 13.81
C ASP A 381 -12.44 56.33 13.17
N SER A 382 -12.58 56.30 11.84
CA SER A 382 -13.61 57.08 11.16
C SER A 382 -15.02 56.52 11.45
N GLN A 383 -15.96 57.45 11.70
CA GLN A 383 -17.38 57.13 11.93
C GLN A 383 -18.27 57.43 10.73
N SER A 384 -17.67 57.89 9.63
CA SER A 384 -18.42 58.27 8.41
C SER A 384 -18.06 57.32 7.26
N SER A 385 -19.09 56.78 6.58
CA SER A 385 -18.92 56.05 5.32
C SER A 385 -18.38 56.95 4.18
N LEU A 386 -18.56 58.27 4.30
CA LEU A 386 -18.05 59.21 3.31
C LEU A 386 -16.55 59.37 3.35
N ASP A 387 -15.87 58.88 4.40
CA ASP A 387 -14.41 58.85 4.51
C ASP A 387 -13.80 57.65 3.80
N THR A 388 -14.61 56.83 3.11
CA THR A 388 -14.13 55.72 2.26
C THR A 388 -13.39 56.31 1.07
N LYS A 389 -12.21 55.75 0.83
CA LYS A 389 -11.30 56.11 -0.28
C LYS A 389 -11.08 54.90 -1.17
N GLU A 390 -10.73 55.18 -2.40
CA GLU A 390 -10.35 54.17 -3.39
C GLU A 390 -8.91 54.50 -3.89
N SER A 391 -8.10 53.46 -4.08
CA SER A 391 -6.77 53.55 -4.69
C SER A 391 -6.65 52.49 -5.77
N ASP A 392 -6.54 52.92 -7.02
CA ASP A 392 -6.31 52.08 -8.18
C ASP A 392 -4.83 51.94 -8.47
N PHE A 393 -4.38 50.74 -8.79
CA PHE A 393 -3.00 50.42 -9.15
C PHE A 393 -2.94 49.19 -10.03
N SER A 394 -1.76 48.89 -10.58
CA SER A 394 -1.56 47.73 -11.45
C SER A 394 -0.33 46.96 -11.00
N ILE A 395 -0.47 45.63 -10.96
CA ILE A 395 0.63 44.71 -10.73
C ILE A 395 1.07 44.13 -12.07
N ILE A 396 2.36 44.19 -12.34
CA ILE A 396 3.03 43.58 -13.48
C ILE A 396 3.75 42.28 -13.06
N SER A 397 3.93 41.36 -13.98
CA SER A 397 4.62 40.09 -13.70
C SER A 397 6.05 40.34 -13.22
N GLY A 398 6.42 39.79 -12.05
CA GLY A 398 7.75 39.96 -11.44
C GLY A 398 8.08 41.38 -11.01
N GLY A 399 7.13 42.32 -11.06
CA GLY A 399 7.32 43.70 -10.69
C GLY A 399 7.04 43.98 -9.22
N SER A 400 7.37 45.23 -8.77
CA SER A 400 7.02 45.70 -7.43
C SER A 400 6.25 47.00 -7.53
N GLU A 401 5.18 47.12 -6.77
CA GLU A 401 4.34 48.30 -6.64
C GLU A 401 4.28 48.75 -5.18
N SER A 402 4.32 50.05 -4.95
CA SER A 402 4.25 50.63 -3.61
C SER A 402 3.19 51.71 -3.55
N ILE A 403 2.24 51.58 -2.65
CA ILE A 403 1.17 52.53 -2.44
C ILE A 403 1.23 53.08 -1.02
N SER A 404 1.08 54.41 -0.91
CA SER A 404 0.99 55.12 0.40
C SER A 404 -0.44 55.63 0.56
N LEU A 405 -1.11 55.16 1.61
CA LEU A 405 -2.47 55.58 1.94
C LEU A 405 -2.44 56.80 2.86
N ASN A 406 -3.32 57.76 2.59
CA ASN A 406 -3.39 59.01 3.34
C ASN A 406 -4.61 59.07 4.27
#